data_fc7f17c16b7ac047fc7b73047f92cab9
#
_entry.id   fc7f17c16b7ac047fc7b73047f92cab9
#
_cell.length_a   1.000
_cell.length_b   1.000
_cell.length_c   1.000
_cell.angle_alpha   90.00
_cell.angle_beta   90.00
_cell.angle_gamma   90.00
#
_symmetry.space_group_name_H-M   'P 1'
#
loop_
_entity.id
_entity.type
_entity.pdbx_description
1 polymer ?
#
loop_
_entity_poly.entity_id
_entity_poly.type
_entity_poly.pdbx_seq_one_letter_code
_entity_poly.pdbx_strand_id
1 'polypeptide(L)'
;MYSQYGAHVLAVQSLCTDVANELNRCRLVCMFSFLSIFVVGMYNSDLLLRRLPSGIAVPLELNDPFDYEPDACALAAWADLRVDISRRAEWADEIARGKMFGVLVVTDGDGRAGYLAAYSGQIGGRCDWQGFVPAVFDYLQPDGHFKTTEAEISALNEHISQLCNDKDYLSLRDRLLHLKSEGQQSLSEQASAMRMAKQQRDQRRKEGYLSATETAEMIRESQFLKAELRRAKKMQEERVAAVKSELQPLEDAITALKRRRHEMSDELQQWLFAQFQMLNSRGENRNLLEIFAPTPQQIPPSGSGECCEPRLLQYAFAHGLTPRSMAMFWWGESPKDVVRHDGHYYPACSGKCKPILAWMLSGLTLRKGPIAGGEQRGRLDVIYSDERFCVVNKPAGMLSVPGRGDVESVVSILRREWGGAAEPLVVHRLDMATSGLLIVAKDADTQRLLQTQFARRKVEKRYVALLEKRLPAGSGRISLPLRADVENRPYQVVDHEHGRRSQTDYEILSDGRVLLSPLTGRTHQLRVHCAHREGLGCPIKGDALYGHPADRLYLHAERLVIDHPTTGKQMTFYAPCPF
;
A
#
# COMPACT_ATOMS: atom_id res chain seq x y z
N MET A 1 -45.59 -35.09 51.30
CA MET A 1 -44.61 -35.16 50.22
C MET A 1 -45.22 -34.89 48.84
N TYR A 2 -46.28 -34.05 48.77
CA TYR A 2 -46.96 -33.67 47.49
C TYR A 2 -47.07 -32.17 47.25
N SER A 3 -46.38 -31.36 48.08
CA SER A 3 -46.47 -29.88 47.98
C SER A 3 -45.26 -29.22 47.31
N GLN A 4 -44.15 -29.95 47.04
CA GLN A 4 -42.96 -29.40 46.43
C GLN A 4 -42.88 -29.60 44.90
N TYR A 5 -43.69 -30.49 44.32
CA TYR A 5 -43.70 -30.70 42.86
C TYR A 5 -44.52 -29.67 42.08
N GLY A 6 -45.51 -29.03 42.73
CA GLY A 6 -46.31 -27.99 42.08
C GLY A 6 -45.60 -26.66 41.85
N ALA A 7 -44.66 -26.32 42.72
CA ALA A 7 -43.90 -25.05 42.60
C ALA A 7 -42.84 -25.10 41.49
N HIS A 8 -42.25 -26.26 41.23
CA HIS A 8 -41.25 -26.41 40.14
C HIS A 8 -41.85 -26.43 38.73
N VAL A 9 -43.09 -26.96 38.58
CA VAL A 9 -43.77 -26.97 37.26
C VAL A 9 -44.25 -25.57 36.89
N LEU A 10 -44.70 -24.77 37.83
CA LEU A 10 -45.10 -23.37 37.59
C LEU A 10 -43.89 -22.46 37.31
N ALA A 11 -42.72 -22.71 37.93
CA ALA A 11 -41.50 -21.97 37.65
C ALA A 11 -40.92 -22.28 36.25
N VAL A 12 -41.03 -23.54 35.80
CA VAL A 12 -40.57 -23.94 34.45
C VAL A 12 -41.53 -23.44 33.37
N GLN A 13 -42.85 -23.39 33.64
CA GLN A 13 -43.81 -22.79 32.70
C GLN A 13 -43.69 -21.27 32.61
N SER A 14 -43.34 -20.56 33.69
CA SER A 14 -43.04 -19.13 33.67
C SER A 14 -41.74 -18.85 32.87
N LEU A 15 -40.69 -19.62 33.06
CA LEU A 15 -39.43 -19.50 32.29
C LEU A 15 -39.64 -19.81 30.79
N CYS A 16 -40.46 -20.78 30.43
CA CYS A 16 -40.79 -21.08 29.04
C CYS A 16 -41.62 -19.97 28.36
N THR A 17 -42.51 -19.29 29.10
CA THR A 17 -43.30 -18.15 28.57
C THR A 17 -42.44 -16.90 28.44
N ASP A 18 -41.47 -16.66 29.32
CA ASP A 18 -40.55 -15.52 29.22
C ASP A 18 -39.58 -15.69 28.06
N VAL A 19 -39.02 -16.88 27.84
CA VAL A 19 -38.16 -17.20 26.69
C VAL A 19 -38.96 -17.12 25.36
N ALA A 20 -40.22 -17.57 25.33
CA ALA A 20 -41.06 -17.44 24.14
C ALA A 20 -41.43 -15.99 23.84
N ASN A 21 -41.61 -15.16 24.86
CA ASN A 21 -41.86 -13.71 24.71
C ASN A 21 -40.60 -12.95 24.28
N GLU A 22 -39.43 -13.33 24.75
CA GLU A 22 -38.16 -12.76 24.26
C GLU A 22 -37.85 -13.20 22.81
N LEU A 23 -38.08 -14.44 22.44
CA LEU A 23 -37.95 -14.91 21.06
C LEU A 23 -38.94 -14.24 20.11
N ASN A 24 -40.17 -13.95 20.55
CA ASN A 24 -41.11 -13.15 19.77
C ASN A 24 -40.74 -11.67 19.72
N ARG A 25 -40.18 -11.07 20.79
CA ARG A 25 -39.58 -9.73 20.74
C ARG A 25 -38.41 -9.66 19.80
N CYS A 26 -37.48 -10.63 19.80
CA CYS A 26 -36.39 -10.70 18.83
C CYS A 26 -36.90 -10.88 17.38
N ARG A 27 -37.96 -11.69 17.15
CA ARG A 27 -38.58 -11.80 15.82
C ARG A 27 -39.30 -10.51 15.39
N LEU A 28 -39.98 -9.81 16.29
CA LEU A 28 -40.58 -8.50 15.99
C LEU A 28 -39.48 -7.43 15.76
N VAL A 29 -38.42 -7.41 16.55
CA VAL A 29 -37.28 -6.49 16.33
C VAL A 29 -36.57 -6.80 15.01
N CYS A 30 -36.37 -8.06 14.66
CA CYS A 30 -35.83 -8.43 13.32
C CYS A 30 -36.83 -8.07 12.20
N MET A 31 -38.14 -8.28 12.35
CA MET A 31 -39.12 -7.84 11.35
C MET A 31 -39.23 -6.31 11.27
N PHE A 32 -39.15 -5.58 12.39
CA PHE A 32 -39.10 -4.11 12.36
C PHE A 32 -37.78 -3.59 11.83
N SER A 33 -36.63 -4.27 12.05
CA SER A 33 -35.39 -3.95 11.37
C SER A 33 -35.46 -4.22 9.87
N PHE A 34 -36.11 -5.31 9.43
CA PHE A 34 -36.36 -5.55 7.99
C PHE A 34 -37.38 -4.56 7.40
N LEU A 35 -38.42 -4.16 8.13
CA LEU A 35 -39.32 -3.11 7.66
C LEU A 35 -38.71 -1.70 7.75
N SER A 36 -37.84 -1.43 8.71
CA SER A 36 -37.11 -0.15 8.78
C SER A 36 -36.10 -0.01 7.63
N ILE A 37 -35.49 -1.11 7.15
CA ILE A 37 -34.66 -1.12 5.95
C ILE A 37 -35.53 -0.86 4.70
N PHE A 38 -36.79 -1.26 4.68
CA PHE A 38 -37.73 -0.98 3.56
C PHE A 38 -38.40 0.41 3.64
N VAL A 39 -38.50 1.04 4.80
CA VAL A 39 -39.18 2.34 4.99
C VAL A 39 -38.22 3.54 4.96
N VAL A 40 -36.91 3.36 5.13
CA VAL A 40 -35.90 4.43 4.93
C VAL A 40 -35.58 4.65 3.43
N GLY A 41 -36.12 3.86 2.52
CA GLY A 41 -35.83 3.87 1.09
C GLY A 41 -36.69 4.73 0.18
N MET A 42 -37.62 5.56 0.68
CA MET A 42 -38.27 6.57 -0.17
C MET A 42 -37.53 7.92 -0.11
N TYR A 43 -36.22 7.91 -0.39
CA TYR A 43 -35.60 9.09 -0.98
C TYR A 43 -36.21 9.26 -2.37
N ASN A 44 -36.83 10.40 -2.59
CA ASN A 44 -37.38 10.78 -3.87
C ASN A 44 -36.25 10.68 -4.91
N SER A 45 -36.28 9.69 -5.83
CA SER A 45 -35.23 9.44 -6.83
C SER A 45 -34.93 10.70 -7.66
N ASP A 46 -35.90 11.57 -7.82
CA ASP A 46 -35.78 12.85 -8.52
C ASP A 46 -34.83 13.85 -7.82
N LEU A 47 -34.60 13.73 -6.51
CA LEU A 47 -33.72 14.63 -5.76
C LEU A 47 -32.23 14.31 -5.92
N LEU A 48 -31.86 13.07 -6.20
CA LEU A 48 -30.46 12.67 -6.37
C LEU A 48 -30.06 12.53 -7.84
N LEU A 49 -31.02 12.32 -8.75
CA LEU A 49 -30.78 12.32 -10.18
C LEU A 49 -30.67 13.76 -10.69
N ARG A 50 -29.47 14.19 -10.96
CA ARG A 50 -29.15 15.52 -11.49
C ARG A 50 -29.34 15.55 -12.99
N ARG A 51 -29.80 16.67 -13.53
CA ARG A 51 -30.02 16.84 -14.97
C ARG A 51 -28.68 17.00 -15.71
N LEU A 52 -28.51 16.29 -16.82
CA LEU A 52 -27.45 16.58 -17.76
C LEU A 52 -27.79 17.81 -18.61
N PRO A 53 -26.79 18.62 -19.03
CA PRO A 53 -27.01 19.65 -20.04
C PRO A 53 -27.64 19.06 -21.31
N SER A 54 -28.60 19.77 -21.91
CA SER A 54 -29.27 19.31 -23.13
C SER A 54 -28.32 19.19 -24.32
N GLY A 55 -28.59 18.21 -25.20
CA GLY A 55 -27.83 18.04 -26.46
C GLY A 55 -26.54 17.21 -26.34
N ILE A 56 -26.24 16.65 -25.18
CA ILE A 56 -25.07 15.77 -25.02
C ILE A 56 -25.49 14.32 -25.27
N ALA A 57 -24.77 13.63 -26.17
CA ALA A 57 -24.99 12.22 -26.45
C ALA A 57 -24.59 11.37 -25.24
N VAL A 58 -25.46 10.42 -24.86
CA VAL A 58 -25.23 9.46 -23.78
C VAL A 58 -24.93 8.10 -24.37
N PRO A 59 -23.84 7.43 -24.01
CA PRO A 59 -23.49 6.11 -24.50
C PRO A 59 -24.55 5.06 -24.14
N LEU A 60 -24.64 4.00 -24.95
CA LEU A 60 -25.53 2.87 -24.66
C LEU A 60 -24.93 1.90 -23.63
N GLU A 61 -23.63 1.81 -23.54
CA GLU A 61 -22.89 0.91 -22.65
C GLU A 61 -22.03 1.70 -21.68
N LEU A 62 -21.90 1.19 -20.45
CA LEU A 62 -21.02 1.75 -19.42
C LEU A 62 -19.55 1.57 -19.84
N ASN A 63 -18.72 2.60 -19.66
CA ASN A 63 -17.27 2.48 -19.81
C ASN A 63 -16.67 1.54 -18.74
N ASP A 64 -15.57 0.87 -19.10
CA ASP A 64 -14.80 0.06 -18.15
C ASP A 64 -14.21 0.97 -17.05
N PRO A 65 -14.59 0.80 -15.75
CA PRO A 65 -14.07 1.67 -14.67
C PRO A 65 -12.55 1.62 -14.48
N PHE A 66 -11.90 0.59 -14.99
CA PHE A 66 -10.45 0.40 -14.86
C PHE A 66 -9.66 0.96 -16.05
N ASP A 67 -10.35 1.25 -17.15
CA ASP A 67 -9.73 1.69 -18.40
C ASP A 67 -10.66 2.57 -19.23
N TYR A 68 -10.61 3.87 -18.97
CA TYR A 68 -11.44 4.84 -19.70
C TYR A 68 -10.77 6.21 -19.83
N GLU A 69 -11.19 6.94 -20.84
CA GLU A 69 -11.15 8.40 -20.86
C GLU A 69 -12.57 8.91 -20.63
N PRO A 70 -12.78 9.95 -19.80
CA PRO A 70 -14.11 10.51 -19.58
C PRO A 70 -14.71 11.01 -20.88
N ASP A 71 -15.90 10.53 -21.23
CA ASP A 71 -16.63 11.03 -22.38
C ASP A 71 -17.32 12.39 -22.09
N ALA A 72 -17.88 12.99 -23.14
CA ALA A 72 -18.47 14.33 -23.06
C ALA A 72 -19.58 14.43 -22.01
N CYS A 73 -20.39 13.39 -21.80
CA CYS A 73 -21.46 13.42 -20.80
C CYS A 73 -20.92 13.33 -19.37
N ALA A 74 -19.87 12.54 -19.11
CA ALA A 74 -19.21 12.48 -17.81
C ALA A 74 -18.46 13.78 -17.49
N LEU A 75 -17.79 14.39 -18.48
CA LEU A 75 -17.13 15.70 -18.32
C LEU A 75 -18.13 16.82 -18.04
N ALA A 76 -19.27 16.82 -18.71
CA ALA A 76 -20.34 17.80 -18.45
C ALA A 76 -20.96 17.62 -17.06
N ALA A 77 -21.22 16.39 -16.63
CA ALA A 77 -21.67 16.06 -15.29
C ALA A 77 -20.65 16.52 -14.22
N TRP A 78 -19.36 16.32 -14.48
CA TRP A 78 -18.29 16.80 -13.59
C TRP A 78 -18.23 18.32 -13.52
N ALA A 79 -18.33 19.01 -14.66
CA ALA A 79 -18.31 20.47 -14.70
C ALA A 79 -19.45 21.09 -13.85
N ASP A 80 -20.67 20.53 -13.97
CA ASP A 80 -21.83 20.94 -13.18
C ASP A 80 -21.63 20.63 -11.69
N LEU A 81 -21.18 19.42 -11.37
CA LEU A 81 -20.90 19.00 -9.99
C LEU A 81 -19.83 19.88 -9.34
N ARG A 82 -18.78 20.22 -10.07
CA ARG A 82 -17.69 21.07 -9.58
C ARG A 82 -18.19 22.46 -9.16
N VAL A 83 -19.14 23.03 -9.89
CA VAL A 83 -19.77 24.32 -9.53
C VAL A 83 -20.56 24.16 -8.22
N ASP A 84 -21.31 23.06 -8.04
CA ASP A 84 -22.06 22.81 -6.80
C ASP A 84 -21.12 22.65 -5.61
N ILE A 85 -20.05 21.87 -5.74
CA ILE A 85 -19.09 21.64 -4.67
C ILE A 85 -18.38 22.94 -4.29
N SER A 86 -17.99 23.79 -5.26
CA SER A 86 -17.30 25.06 -4.99
C SER A 86 -18.14 26.07 -4.19
N ARG A 87 -19.45 25.89 -4.12
CA ARG A 87 -20.37 26.71 -3.31
C ARG A 87 -20.45 26.27 -1.85
N ARG A 88 -19.89 25.09 -1.51
CA ARG A 88 -19.92 24.51 -0.16
C ARG A 88 -18.68 24.91 0.62
N ALA A 89 -18.73 26.10 1.22
CA ALA A 89 -17.60 26.66 1.96
C ALA A 89 -17.13 25.74 3.12
N GLU A 90 -18.06 25.01 3.73
CA GLU A 90 -17.80 24.07 4.83
C GLU A 90 -16.94 22.86 4.43
N TRP A 91 -16.74 22.63 3.13
CA TRP A 91 -15.91 21.54 2.60
C TRP A 91 -14.51 21.98 2.20
N ALA A 92 -14.24 23.28 2.16
CA ALA A 92 -13.04 23.85 1.56
C ALA A 92 -11.73 23.28 2.13
N ASP A 93 -11.59 23.20 3.45
CA ASP A 93 -10.37 22.72 4.12
C ASP A 93 -10.15 21.21 3.90
N GLU A 94 -11.22 20.43 3.82
CA GLU A 94 -11.10 19.00 3.60
C GLU A 94 -10.82 18.68 2.13
N ILE A 95 -11.42 19.42 1.20
CA ILE A 95 -11.14 19.31 -0.23
C ILE A 95 -9.71 19.75 -0.53
N ALA A 96 -9.23 20.83 0.09
CA ALA A 96 -7.85 21.29 -0.10
C ALA A 96 -6.81 20.21 0.21
N ARG A 97 -7.07 19.37 1.21
CA ARG A 97 -6.23 18.21 1.57
C ARG A 97 -6.32 17.04 0.58
N GLY A 98 -7.20 17.10 -0.39
CA GLY A 98 -7.39 16.13 -1.46
C GLY A 98 -8.56 15.17 -1.25
N LYS A 99 -9.48 15.15 -2.21
CA LYS A 99 -10.70 14.32 -2.18
C LYS A 99 -11.05 13.78 -3.57
N MET A 100 -11.52 12.53 -3.62
CA MET A 100 -12.06 11.95 -4.84
C MET A 100 -13.56 12.20 -4.92
N PHE A 101 -14.02 12.71 -6.04
CA PHE A 101 -15.42 12.82 -6.40
C PHE A 101 -15.72 11.96 -7.62
N GLY A 102 -16.94 11.45 -7.71
CA GLY A 102 -17.38 10.61 -8.81
C GLY A 102 -18.70 11.07 -9.38
N VAL A 103 -18.85 10.90 -10.69
CA VAL A 103 -20.10 11.05 -11.41
C VAL A 103 -20.45 9.73 -12.12
N LEU A 104 -21.74 9.38 -12.14
CA LEU A 104 -22.28 8.26 -12.90
C LEU A 104 -23.48 8.77 -13.70
N VAL A 105 -23.30 8.83 -15.01
CA VAL A 105 -24.40 9.10 -15.94
C VAL A 105 -25.27 7.85 -16.04
N VAL A 106 -26.56 8.01 -15.85
CA VAL A 106 -27.56 6.93 -15.86
C VAL A 106 -28.74 7.27 -16.74
N THR A 107 -29.51 6.26 -17.14
CA THR A 107 -30.85 6.42 -17.73
C THR A 107 -31.89 5.72 -16.85
N ASP A 108 -33.07 6.35 -16.71
CA ASP A 108 -34.21 5.73 -16.04
C ASP A 108 -34.99 4.77 -16.98
N GLY A 109 -36.06 4.16 -16.46
CA GLY A 109 -36.92 3.25 -17.23
C GLY A 109 -37.63 3.90 -18.42
N ASP A 110 -37.79 5.23 -18.42
CA ASP A 110 -38.40 6.00 -19.52
C ASP A 110 -37.35 6.50 -20.55
N GLY A 111 -36.05 6.14 -20.33
CA GLY A 111 -34.95 6.55 -21.22
C GLY A 111 -34.44 7.98 -20.94
N ARG A 112 -34.90 8.65 -19.88
CA ARG A 112 -34.41 9.99 -19.51
C ARG A 112 -33.03 9.87 -18.88
N ALA A 113 -32.10 10.69 -19.37
CA ALA A 113 -30.73 10.71 -18.88
C ALA A 113 -30.52 11.76 -17.80
N GLY A 114 -29.73 11.39 -16.81
CA GLY A 114 -29.25 12.25 -15.73
C GLY A 114 -27.92 11.73 -15.18
N TYR A 115 -27.44 12.33 -14.09
CA TYR A 115 -26.26 11.82 -13.43
C TYR A 115 -26.42 11.78 -11.89
N LEU A 116 -25.72 10.83 -11.29
CA LEU A 116 -25.52 10.68 -9.85
C LEU A 116 -24.14 11.20 -9.47
N ALA A 117 -24.03 11.73 -8.24
CA ALA A 117 -22.77 12.24 -7.71
C ALA A 117 -22.40 11.51 -6.41
N ALA A 118 -21.09 11.24 -6.23
CA ALA A 118 -20.52 10.65 -5.02
C ALA A 118 -19.21 11.33 -4.63
N TYR A 119 -18.80 11.14 -3.38
CA TYR A 119 -17.45 11.41 -2.87
C TYR A 119 -16.92 10.18 -2.14
N SER A 120 -15.63 10.01 -2.07
CA SER A 120 -15.01 8.88 -1.37
C SER A 120 -14.98 9.08 0.14
N GLY A 121 -15.33 8.05 0.93
CA GLY A 121 -15.31 8.08 2.39
C GLY A 121 -16.27 9.12 2.97
N GLN A 122 -15.77 10.00 3.81
CA GLN A 122 -16.53 11.01 4.58
C GLN A 122 -16.12 12.43 4.17
N ILE A 123 -17.00 13.41 4.38
CA ILE A 123 -16.70 14.83 4.37
C ILE A 123 -17.32 15.45 5.62
N GLY A 124 -16.52 16.17 6.42
CA GLY A 124 -16.97 16.75 7.68
C GLY A 124 -17.48 15.71 8.68
N GLY A 125 -16.91 14.50 8.68
CA GLY A 125 -17.34 13.39 9.54
C GLY A 125 -18.70 12.76 9.15
N ARG A 126 -19.24 13.07 7.96
CA ARG A 126 -20.53 12.57 7.46
C ARG A 126 -20.34 11.84 6.13
N CYS A 127 -21.17 10.82 5.90
CA CYS A 127 -21.23 10.07 4.66
C CYS A 127 -22.52 10.30 3.84
N ASP A 128 -23.39 11.21 4.27
CA ASP A 128 -24.76 11.45 3.78
C ASP A 128 -25.03 12.94 3.49
N TRP A 129 -24.40 13.53 2.52
CA TRP A 129 -24.67 14.91 2.12
C TRP A 129 -25.75 15.02 1.07
N GLN A 130 -26.64 16.02 1.23
CA GLN A 130 -27.72 16.28 0.27
C GLN A 130 -27.20 16.47 -1.15
N GLY A 131 -27.81 15.78 -2.12
CA GLY A 131 -27.44 15.81 -3.53
C GLY A 131 -26.34 14.84 -3.92
N PHE A 132 -25.85 14.02 -2.99
CA PHE A 132 -24.90 12.93 -3.23
C PHE A 132 -25.52 11.58 -2.83
N VAL A 133 -25.13 10.52 -3.55
CA VAL A 133 -25.58 9.18 -3.18
C VAL A 133 -25.08 8.81 -1.78
N PRO A 134 -25.91 8.18 -0.94
CA PRO A 134 -25.52 7.80 0.41
C PRO A 134 -24.39 6.76 0.41
N ALA A 135 -23.77 6.53 1.56
CA ALA A 135 -22.90 5.38 1.75
C ALA A 135 -23.66 4.08 1.53
N VAL A 136 -22.98 3.02 1.10
CA VAL A 136 -23.60 1.67 1.00
C VAL A 136 -24.09 1.21 2.36
N PHE A 137 -23.34 1.52 3.40
CA PHE A 137 -23.71 1.32 4.79
C PHE A 137 -23.24 2.52 5.63
N ASP A 138 -24.16 3.14 6.38
CA ASP A 138 -23.81 4.22 7.29
C ASP A 138 -23.42 3.67 8.68
N TYR A 139 -22.12 3.55 8.90
CA TYR A 139 -21.54 3.09 10.18
C TYR A 139 -21.23 4.23 11.16
N LEU A 140 -21.51 5.49 10.77
CA LEU A 140 -21.17 6.67 11.58
C LEU A 140 -22.30 7.11 12.52
N GLN A 141 -23.40 6.38 12.57
CA GLN A 141 -24.50 6.68 13.48
C GLN A 141 -24.00 6.69 14.93
N PRO A 142 -24.26 7.77 15.70
CA PRO A 142 -23.66 7.98 17.02
C PRO A 142 -23.87 6.81 18.00
N ASP A 143 -25.08 6.23 18.00
CA ASP A 143 -25.47 5.13 18.88
C ASP A 143 -25.35 3.76 18.18
N GLY A 144 -24.73 3.72 16.99
CA GLY A 144 -24.56 2.50 16.21
C GLY A 144 -23.48 1.60 16.79
N HIS A 145 -23.57 0.30 16.47
CA HIS A 145 -22.61 -0.71 16.95
C HIS A 145 -21.15 -0.35 16.67
N PHE A 146 -20.87 0.23 15.50
CA PHE A 146 -19.51 0.66 15.17
C PHE A 146 -18.98 1.70 16.14
N LYS A 147 -19.76 2.78 16.39
CA LYS A 147 -19.34 3.88 17.25
C LYS A 147 -19.24 3.50 18.72
N THR A 148 -20.14 2.66 19.21
CA THR A 148 -20.09 2.15 20.59
C THR A 148 -18.86 1.26 20.80
N THR A 149 -18.58 0.33 19.88
CA THR A 149 -17.40 -0.54 19.97
C THR A 149 -16.09 0.24 19.75
N GLU A 150 -16.06 1.23 18.84
CA GLU A 150 -14.92 2.14 18.66
C GLU A 150 -14.58 2.89 19.95
N ALA A 151 -15.60 3.36 20.70
CA ALA A 151 -15.42 3.99 21.99
C ALA A 151 -14.85 3.03 23.05
N GLU A 152 -15.32 1.78 23.09
CA GLU A 152 -14.77 0.74 23.98
C GLU A 152 -13.29 0.42 23.65
N ILE A 153 -12.95 0.29 22.36
CA ILE A 153 -11.56 0.09 21.90
C ILE A 153 -10.69 1.29 22.30
N SER A 154 -11.22 2.50 22.19
CA SER A 154 -10.52 3.72 22.59
C SER A 154 -10.25 3.76 24.10
N ALA A 155 -11.23 3.39 24.92
CA ALA A 155 -11.06 3.27 26.37
C ALA A 155 -9.99 2.21 26.75
N LEU A 156 -9.96 1.08 26.04
CA LEU A 156 -8.89 0.09 26.21
C LEU A 156 -7.51 0.64 25.85
N ASN A 157 -7.40 1.43 24.79
CA ASN A 157 -6.14 2.07 24.40
C ASN A 157 -5.66 3.07 25.47
N GLU A 158 -6.56 3.86 26.04
CA GLU A 158 -6.25 4.76 27.15
C GLU A 158 -5.77 3.99 28.39
N HIS A 159 -6.48 2.92 28.75
CA HIS A 159 -6.08 2.08 29.89
C HIS A 159 -4.71 1.43 29.68
N ILE A 160 -4.44 0.87 28.49
CA ILE A 160 -3.11 0.34 28.11
C ILE A 160 -2.05 1.43 28.24
N SER A 161 -2.34 2.64 27.75
CA SER A 161 -1.42 3.78 27.83
C SER A 161 -1.15 4.18 29.28
N GLN A 162 -2.16 4.23 30.14
CA GLN A 162 -2.02 4.51 31.56
C GLN A 162 -1.10 3.48 32.25
N LEU A 163 -1.34 2.18 32.04
CA LEU A 163 -0.51 1.11 32.60
C LEU A 163 0.93 1.15 32.07
N CYS A 164 1.13 1.43 30.79
CA CYS A 164 2.48 1.54 30.21
C CYS A 164 3.26 2.76 30.72
N ASN A 165 2.58 3.80 31.17
CA ASN A 165 3.16 5.03 31.73
C ASN A 165 3.08 5.09 33.27
N ASP A 166 2.60 4.03 33.90
CA ASP A 166 2.52 3.93 35.35
C ASP A 166 3.92 4.00 36.00
N LYS A 167 4.03 4.75 37.10
CA LYS A 167 5.32 5.00 37.75
C LYS A 167 5.96 3.74 38.31
N ASP A 168 5.15 2.84 38.86
CA ASP A 168 5.63 1.60 39.44
C ASP A 168 6.10 0.64 38.36
N TYR A 169 5.35 0.53 37.25
CA TYR A 169 5.75 -0.23 36.07
C TYR A 169 7.06 0.26 35.47
N LEU A 170 7.20 1.57 35.25
CA LEU A 170 8.42 2.17 34.70
C LEU A 170 9.60 1.99 35.63
N SER A 171 9.42 2.21 36.96
CA SER A 171 10.46 2.03 37.98
C SER A 171 10.95 0.58 38.04
N LEU A 172 10.05 -0.40 38.04
CA LEU A 172 10.41 -1.83 38.01
C LEU A 172 11.17 -2.20 36.76
N ARG A 173 10.75 -1.69 35.62
CA ARG A 173 11.39 -1.93 34.30
C ARG A 173 12.81 -1.33 34.27
N ASP A 174 12.98 -0.11 34.75
CA ASP A 174 14.28 0.55 34.83
C ASP A 174 15.20 -0.15 35.83
N ARG A 175 14.67 -0.55 36.99
CA ARG A 175 15.40 -1.37 37.98
C ARG A 175 15.88 -2.70 37.40
N LEU A 176 15.03 -3.37 36.59
CA LEU A 176 15.39 -4.61 35.90
C LEU A 176 16.53 -4.40 34.90
N LEU A 177 16.45 -3.32 34.10
CA LEU A 177 17.49 -2.97 33.13
C LEU A 177 18.81 -2.66 33.81
N HIS A 178 18.77 -1.86 34.88
CA HIS A 178 19.95 -1.50 35.68
C HIS A 178 20.61 -2.72 36.31
N LEU A 179 19.83 -3.60 36.97
CA LEU A 179 20.35 -4.84 37.57
C LEU A 179 20.99 -5.76 36.52
N LYS A 180 20.39 -5.88 35.31
CA LYS A 180 21.00 -6.68 34.25
C LYS A 180 22.33 -6.10 33.78
N SER A 181 22.40 -4.78 33.59
CA SER A 181 23.61 -4.09 33.13
C SER A 181 24.73 -4.20 34.17
N GLU A 182 24.47 -3.86 35.45
CA GLU A 182 25.44 -3.98 36.54
C GLU A 182 25.92 -5.42 36.74
N GLY A 183 24.97 -6.38 36.71
CA GLY A 183 25.30 -7.79 36.85
C GLY A 183 26.18 -8.29 35.71
N GLN A 184 25.91 -7.90 34.48
CA GLN A 184 26.71 -8.27 33.29
C GLN A 184 28.13 -7.69 33.40
N GLN A 185 28.27 -6.44 33.86
CA GLN A 185 29.55 -5.79 34.05
C GLN A 185 30.36 -6.50 35.17
N SER A 186 29.78 -6.70 36.34
CA SER A 186 30.44 -7.36 37.49
C SER A 186 30.88 -8.79 37.16
N LEU A 187 30.01 -9.58 36.47
CA LEU A 187 30.36 -10.94 36.05
C LEU A 187 31.48 -10.94 34.99
N SER A 188 31.51 -9.95 34.11
CA SER A 188 32.57 -9.78 33.11
C SER A 188 33.92 -9.45 33.77
N GLU A 189 33.91 -8.55 34.76
CA GLU A 189 35.12 -8.18 35.55
C GLU A 189 35.66 -9.38 36.30
N GLN A 190 34.80 -10.14 37.01
CA GLN A 190 35.22 -11.35 37.75
C GLN A 190 35.73 -12.45 36.79
N ALA A 191 35.09 -12.65 35.64
CA ALA A 191 35.55 -13.60 34.64
C ALA A 191 36.90 -13.18 34.02
N SER A 192 37.15 -11.88 33.89
CA SER A 192 38.42 -11.34 33.45
C SER A 192 39.52 -11.53 34.48
N ALA A 193 39.24 -11.22 35.74
CA ALA A 193 40.16 -11.47 36.85
C ALA A 193 40.55 -12.96 36.96
N MET A 194 39.56 -13.86 36.81
CA MET A 194 39.80 -15.30 36.81
C MET A 194 40.70 -15.74 35.63
N ARG A 195 40.52 -15.14 34.46
CA ARG A 195 41.39 -15.40 33.27
C ARG A 195 42.80 -14.91 33.50
N MET A 196 42.97 -13.71 34.04
CA MET A 196 44.29 -13.16 34.35
C MET A 196 45.02 -14.02 35.40
N ALA A 197 44.34 -14.38 36.48
CA ALA A 197 44.91 -15.27 37.50
C ALA A 197 45.29 -16.65 36.93
N LYS A 198 44.52 -17.18 36.00
CA LYS A 198 44.87 -18.41 35.26
C LYS A 198 46.14 -18.22 34.41
N GLN A 199 46.26 -17.13 33.67
CA GLN A 199 47.44 -16.83 32.85
C GLN A 199 48.68 -16.70 33.72
N GLN A 200 48.62 -16.01 34.88
CA GLN A 200 49.74 -15.89 35.84
C GLN A 200 50.15 -17.26 36.36
N ARG A 201 49.21 -18.13 36.74
CA ARG A 201 49.55 -19.50 37.21
C ARG A 201 50.16 -20.34 36.07
N ASP A 202 49.68 -20.21 34.86
CA ASP A 202 50.22 -20.94 33.72
C ASP A 202 51.64 -20.42 33.34
N GLN A 203 51.89 -19.11 33.45
CA GLN A 203 53.22 -18.51 33.32
C GLN A 203 54.16 -19.02 34.42
N ARG A 204 53.75 -18.98 35.66
CA ARG A 204 54.57 -19.46 36.78
C ARG A 204 54.96 -20.94 36.69
N ARG A 205 54.03 -21.77 36.14
CA ARG A 205 54.35 -23.20 35.84
C ARG A 205 55.40 -23.38 34.73
N LYS A 206 55.54 -22.43 33.84
CA LYS A 206 56.55 -22.48 32.76
C LYS A 206 57.92 -22.02 33.25
N GLU A 207 58.01 -21.18 34.26
CA GLU A 207 59.23 -20.55 34.78
C GLU A 207 60.12 -21.46 35.63
N GLY A 208 59.67 -22.68 36.04
CA GLY A 208 60.52 -23.63 36.73
C GLY A 208 59.87 -24.46 37.84
N TYR A 209 60.70 -25.00 38.74
CA TYR A 209 60.29 -25.92 39.82
C TYR A 209 59.33 -25.27 40.79
N LEU A 210 58.11 -25.83 40.91
CA LEU A 210 57.14 -25.42 41.92
C LEU A 210 57.18 -26.37 43.11
N SER A 211 57.19 -25.83 44.32
CA SER A 211 57.07 -26.61 45.55
C SER A 211 55.63 -27.20 45.65
N ALA A 212 55.51 -28.24 46.44
CA ALA A 212 54.21 -28.86 46.73
C ALA A 212 53.22 -27.87 47.38
N THR A 213 53.71 -26.95 48.20
CA THR A 213 52.94 -25.87 48.85
C THR A 213 52.43 -24.85 47.86
N GLU A 214 53.26 -24.34 46.94
CA GLU A 214 52.86 -23.40 45.89
C GLU A 214 51.83 -24.01 44.93
N THR A 215 51.99 -25.29 44.59
CA THR A 215 51.03 -26.00 43.72
C THR A 215 49.66 -26.12 44.42
N ALA A 216 49.64 -26.42 45.74
CA ALA A 216 48.42 -26.51 46.50
C ALA A 216 47.71 -25.16 46.66
N GLU A 217 48.46 -24.05 46.81
CA GLU A 217 47.93 -22.69 46.86
C GLU A 217 47.28 -22.28 45.51
N MET A 218 47.92 -22.54 44.40
CA MET A 218 47.37 -22.29 43.07
C MET A 218 46.06 -23.04 42.79
N ILE A 219 45.96 -24.29 43.30
CA ILE A 219 44.72 -25.08 43.20
C ILE A 219 43.62 -24.46 44.05
N ARG A 220 43.93 -24.11 45.31
CA ARG A 220 42.95 -23.46 46.21
C ARG A 220 42.44 -22.12 45.62
N GLU A 221 43.34 -21.28 45.13
CA GLU A 221 42.97 -20.02 44.48
C GLU A 221 42.05 -20.26 43.26
N SER A 222 42.38 -21.22 42.41
CA SER A 222 41.54 -21.57 41.23
C SER A 222 40.14 -22.04 41.63
N GLN A 223 40.07 -22.87 42.70
CA GLN A 223 38.79 -23.35 43.22
C GLN A 223 37.99 -22.22 43.86
N PHE A 224 38.63 -21.34 44.61
CA PHE A 224 38.01 -20.17 45.24
C PHE A 224 37.42 -19.23 44.17
N LEU A 225 38.19 -18.80 43.19
CA LEU A 225 37.72 -17.89 42.13
C LEU A 225 36.55 -18.50 41.32
N LYS A 226 36.58 -19.81 41.03
CA LYS A 226 35.46 -20.51 40.40
C LYS A 226 34.22 -20.54 41.29
N ALA A 227 34.37 -20.74 42.57
CA ALA A 227 33.27 -20.76 43.52
C ALA A 227 32.65 -19.37 43.68
N GLU A 228 33.48 -18.32 43.76
CA GLU A 228 33.02 -16.93 43.81
C GLU A 228 32.24 -16.53 42.58
N LEU A 229 32.75 -16.82 41.36
CA LEU A 229 32.03 -16.52 40.14
C LEU A 229 30.67 -17.25 40.05
N ARG A 230 30.60 -18.51 40.50
CA ARG A 230 29.33 -19.26 40.58
C ARG A 230 28.34 -18.62 41.56
N ARG A 231 28.82 -18.19 42.75
CA ARG A 231 27.99 -17.51 43.76
C ARG A 231 27.47 -16.19 43.24
N ALA A 232 28.35 -15.38 42.62
CA ALA A 232 27.97 -14.09 42.04
C ALA A 232 26.92 -14.26 40.94
N LYS A 233 27.09 -15.25 40.06
CA LYS A 233 26.11 -15.57 39.01
C LYS A 233 24.75 -15.96 39.59
N LYS A 234 24.74 -16.85 40.58
CA LYS A 234 23.51 -17.29 41.24
C LYS A 234 22.79 -16.13 41.95
N MET A 235 23.51 -15.31 42.70
CA MET A 235 22.94 -14.12 43.34
C MET A 235 22.35 -13.14 42.34
N GLN A 236 23.03 -12.91 41.21
CA GLN A 236 22.54 -12.04 40.18
C GLN A 236 21.26 -12.58 39.51
N GLU A 237 21.22 -13.89 39.25
CA GLU A 237 20.03 -14.58 38.73
C GLU A 237 18.82 -14.45 39.68
N GLU A 238 19.06 -14.64 41.01
CA GLU A 238 18.03 -14.51 42.03
C GLU A 238 17.50 -13.06 42.12
N ARG A 239 18.40 -12.05 42.10
CA ARG A 239 17.99 -10.62 42.10
C ARG A 239 17.17 -10.25 40.88
N VAL A 240 17.59 -10.70 39.70
CA VAL A 240 16.85 -10.48 38.45
C VAL A 240 15.50 -11.20 38.46
N ALA A 241 15.45 -12.42 38.98
CA ALA A 241 14.22 -13.19 39.10
C ALA A 241 13.21 -12.54 40.06
N ALA A 242 13.65 -11.97 41.16
CA ALA A 242 12.78 -11.26 42.09
C ALA A 242 12.08 -10.08 41.40
N VAL A 243 12.85 -9.19 40.76
CA VAL A 243 12.25 -8.02 40.07
C VAL A 243 11.36 -8.45 38.87
N LYS A 244 11.75 -9.51 38.14
CA LYS A 244 10.88 -10.06 37.11
C LYS A 244 9.55 -10.59 37.65
N SER A 245 9.58 -11.24 38.84
CA SER A 245 8.36 -11.73 39.47
C SER A 245 7.42 -10.61 39.90
N GLU A 246 7.93 -9.43 40.27
CA GLU A 246 7.14 -8.23 40.56
C GLU A 246 6.58 -7.58 39.27
N LEU A 247 7.35 -7.59 38.18
CA LEU A 247 6.99 -6.98 36.91
C LEU A 247 6.02 -7.84 36.10
N GLN A 248 6.13 -9.16 36.17
CA GLN A 248 5.39 -10.12 35.33
C GLN A 248 3.87 -9.93 35.37
N PRO A 249 3.20 -9.73 36.52
CA PRO A 249 1.75 -9.53 36.54
C PRO A 249 1.31 -8.28 35.78
N LEU A 250 2.12 -7.21 35.80
CA LEU A 250 1.81 -5.98 35.04
C LEU A 250 2.00 -6.18 33.54
N GLU A 251 3.08 -6.87 33.13
CA GLU A 251 3.29 -7.21 31.71
C GLU A 251 2.20 -8.15 31.18
N ASP A 252 1.76 -9.12 31.98
CA ASP A 252 0.67 -10.03 31.64
C ASP A 252 -0.66 -9.29 31.48
N ALA A 253 -0.97 -8.35 32.38
CA ALA A 253 -2.15 -7.51 32.30
C ALA A 253 -2.15 -6.64 31.04
N ILE A 254 -1.04 -5.95 30.76
CA ILE A 254 -0.87 -5.14 29.54
C ILE A 254 -1.02 -6.01 28.29
N THR A 255 -0.43 -7.20 28.29
CA THR A 255 -0.49 -8.14 27.17
C THR A 255 -1.91 -8.65 26.95
N ALA A 256 -2.64 -8.98 28.02
CA ALA A 256 -4.04 -9.40 27.95
C ALA A 256 -4.96 -8.30 27.38
N LEU A 257 -4.77 -7.04 27.82
CA LEU A 257 -5.53 -5.91 27.31
C LEU A 257 -5.21 -5.63 25.81
N LYS A 258 -3.94 -5.70 25.41
CA LYS A 258 -3.54 -5.56 24.00
C LYS A 258 -4.16 -6.65 23.12
N ARG A 259 -4.20 -7.89 23.62
CA ARG A 259 -4.87 -9.00 22.92
C ARG A 259 -6.36 -8.74 22.79
N ARG A 260 -7.04 -8.37 23.88
CA ARG A 260 -8.48 -8.06 23.86
C ARG A 260 -8.81 -6.94 22.90
N ARG A 261 -8.02 -5.85 22.90
CA ARG A 261 -8.16 -4.74 21.95
C ARG A 261 -8.03 -5.21 20.50
N HIS A 262 -7.06 -6.10 20.21
CA HIS A 262 -6.86 -6.66 18.87
C HIS A 262 -8.07 -7.49 18.42
N GLU A 263 -8.52 -8.40 19.30
CA GLU A 263 -9.71 -9.23 19.05
C GLU A 263 -10.95 -8.36 18.75
N MET A 264 -11.20 -7.35 19.58
CA MET A 264 -12.33 -6.44 19.36
C MET A 264 -12.22 -5.64 18.06
N SER A 265 -11.01 -5.22 17.69
CA SER A 265 -10.77 -4.50 16.42
C SER A 265 -11.04 -5.40 15.21
N ASP A 266 -10.60 -6.66 15.27
CA ASP A 266 -10.81 -7.64 14.22
C ASP A 266 -12.30 -8.03 14.10
N GLU A 267 -12.96 -8.26 15.23
CA GLU A 267 -14.41 -8.53 15.29
C GLU A 267 -15.23 -7.37 14.70
N LEU A 268 -14.90 -6.13 15.08
CA LEU A 268 -15.56 -4.94 14.57
C LEU A 268 -15.35 -4.77 13.06
N GLN A 269 -14.14 -5.04 12.56
CA GLN A 269 -13.83 -4.95 11.14
C GLN A 269 -14.57 -6.02 10.34
N GLN A 270 -14.62 -7.26 10.83
CA GLN A 270 -15.41 -8.33 10.19
C GLN A 270 -16.89 -8.01 10.18
N TRP A 271 -17.42 -7.54 11.32
CA TRP A 271 -18.82 -7.10 11.40
C TRP A 271 -19.11 -6.01 10.37
N LEU A 272 -18.25 -4.98 10.27
CA LEU A 272 -18.41 -3.88 9.32
C LEU A 272 -18.43 -4.40 7.88
N PHE A 273 -17.52 -5.28 7.48
CA PHE A 273 -17.50 -5.84 6.14
C PHE A 273 -18.75 -6.67 5.80
N ALA A 274 -19.34 -7.33 6.80
CA ALA A 274 -20.60 -8.06 6.62
C ALA A 274 -21.81 -7.12 6.40
N GLN A 275 -21.75 -5.86 6.88
CA GLN A 275 -22.81 -4.87 6.66
C GLN A 275 -22.80 -4.26 5.24
N PHE A 276 -21.64 -4.22 4.59
CA PHE A 276 -21.55 -3.71 3.22
C PHE A 276 -22.12 -4.71 2.22
N GLN A 277 -23.42 -4.56 1.94
CA GLN A 277 -24.18 -5.39 1.02
C GLN A 277 -24.13 -4.79 -0.40
N MET A 278 -23.46 -5.46 -1.33
CA MET A 278 -23.21 -4.98 -2.69
C MET A 278 -24.17 -5.64 -3.70
N LEU A 279 -25.03 -4.86 -4.32
CA LEU A 279 -25.89 -5.30 -5.43
C LEU A 279 -25.08 -5.43 -6.72
N ASN A 280 -25.34 -6.47 -7.48
CA ASN A 280 -24.87 -6.54 -8.87
C ASN A 280 -25.97 -6.08 -9.86
N SER A 281 -25.62 -6.00 -11.13
CA SER A 281 -26.53 -5.58 -12.18
C SER A 281 -27.75 -6.51 -12.41
N ARG A 282 -27.75 -7.71 -11.81
CA ARG A 282 -28.83 -8.70 -11.86
C ARG A 282 -29.74 -8.63 -10.62
N GLY A 283 -29.46 -7.71 -9.70
CA GLY A 283 -30.18 -7.60 -8.42
C GLY A 283 -29.77 -8.63 -7.36
N GLU A 284 -28.69 -9.38 -7.58
CA GLU A 284 -28.12 -10.30 -6.58
C GLU A 284 -27.28 -9.52 -5.59
N ASN A 285 -27.28 -9.95 -4.32
CA ASN A 285 -26.58 -9.27 -3.24
C ASN A 285 -25.48 -10.15 -2.65
N ARG A 286 -24.32 -9.57 -2.34
CA ARG A 286 -23.22 -10.18 -1.58
C ARG A 286 -22.55 -9.16 -0.67
N ASN A 287 -22.16 -9.60 0.52
CA ASN A 287 -21.34 -8.76 1.38
C ASN A 287 -19.85 -8.79 0.97
N LEU A 288 -19.07 -7.87 1.54
CA LEU A 288 -17.64 -7.77 1.19
C LEU A 288 -16.85 -9.04 1.53
N LEU A 289 -17.17 -9.75 2.63
CA LEU A 289 -16.48 -10.98 2.99
C LEU A 289 -16.69 -12.06 1.91
N GLU A 290 -17.93 -12.21 1.43
CA GLU A 290 -18.26 -13.16 0.36
C GLU A 290 -17.60 -12.80 -0.98
N ILE A 291 -17.51 -11.50 -1.29
CA ILE A 291 -16.85 -11.01 -2.52
C ILE A 291 -15.34 -11.28 -2.48
N PHE A 292 -14.70 -11.09 -1.33
CA PHE A 292 -13.25 -11.24 -1.21
C PHE A 292 -12.79 -12.67 -0.91
N ALA A 293 -13.64 -13.54 -0.36
CA ALA A 293 -13.29 -14.92 -0.02
C ALA A 293 -12.61 -15.71 -1.17
N PRO A 294 -13.05 -15.62 -2.45
CA PRO A 294 -12.39 -16.32 -3.56
C PRO A 294 -11.13 -15.61 -4.08
N THR A 295 -10.77 -14.44 -3.56
CA THR A 295 -9.60 -13.68 -4.02
C THR A 295 -8.32 -14.11 -3.29
N PRO A 296 -7.13 -13.84 -3.85
CA PRO A 296 -5.87 -14.09 -3.14
C PRO A 296 -5.75 -13.34 -1.80
N GLN A 297 -6.47 -12.24 -1.63
CA GLN A 297 -6.46 -11.43 -0.41
C GLN A 297 -7.33 -12.04 0.71
N GLN A 298 -8.37 -12.81 0.36
CA GLN A 298 -9.36 -13.44 1.24
C GLN A 298 -10.13 -12.50 2.17
N ILE A 299 -9.49 -11.43 2.64
CA ILE A 299 -10.07 -10.43 3.55
C ILE A 299 -10.08 -9.07 2.86
N PRO A 300 -11.21 -8.31 2.92
CA PRO A 300 -11.26 -6.97 2.35
C PRO A 300 -10.24 -6.03 3.01
N PRO A 301 -9.49 -5.22 2.26
CA PRO A 301 -8.70 -4.14 2.85
C PRO A 301 -9.58 -3.09 3.53
N SER A 302 -9.06 -2.43 4.56
CA SER A 302 -9.77 -1.34 5.25
C SER A 302 -10.24 -0.24 4.28
N GLY A 303 -11.47 0.27 4.45
CA GLY A 303 -12.11 1.24 3.57
C GLY A 303 -12.58 0.67 2.23
N SER A 304 -12.70 -0.66 2.09
CA SER A 304 -13.36 -1.30 0.95
C SER A 304 -14.86 -0.97 0.95
N GLY A 305 -15.42 -0.65 -0.23
CA GLY A 305 -16.84 -0.28 -0.37
C GLY A 305 -17.13 1.22 -0.19
N GLU A 306 -16.18 2.01 0.31
CA GLU A 306 -16.38 3.46 0.56
C GLU A 306 -15.97 4.35 -0.63
N CYS A 307 -15.46 3.77 -1.71
CA CYS A 307 -15.12 4.52 -2.93
C CYS A 307 -16.36 5.02 -3.66
N CYS A 308 -16.18 5.99 -4.55
CA CYS A 308 -17.27 6.58 -5.32
C CYS A 308 -18.00 5.55 -6.20
N GLU A 309 -17.25 4.67 -6.87
CA GLU A 309 -17.78 3.71 -7.84
C GLU A 309 -18.78 2.72 -7.20
N PRO A 310 -18.46 2.02 -6.09
CA PRO A 310 -19.42 1.14 -5.44
C PRO A 310 -20.67 1.87 -4.96
N ARG A 311 -20.54 3.08 -4.40
CA ARG A 311 -21.67 3.88 -3.93
C ARG A 311 -22.60 4.27 -5.06
N LEU A 312 -22.04 4.75 -6.19
CA LEU A 312 -22.79 5.15 -7.38
C LEU A 312 -23.55 3.98 -7.98
N LEU A 313 -22.89 2.84 -8.16
CA LEU A 313 -23.50 1.63 -8.73
C LEU A 313 -24.54 1.03 -7.80
N GLN A 314 -24.27 0.99 -6.48
CA GLN A 314 -25.24 0.52 -5.48
C GLN A 314 -26.53 1.30 -5.55
N TYR A 315 -26.44 2.64 -5.58
CA TYR A 315 -27.60 3.50 -5.70
C TYR A 315 -28.33 3.29 -7.04
N ALA A 316 -27.59 3.24 -8.16
CA ALA A 316 -28.18 3.04 -9.46
C ALA A 316 -28.96 1.72 -9.54
N PHE A 317 -28.37 0.61 -9.12
CA PHE A 317 -29.02 -0.71 -9.14
C PHE A 317 -30.22 -0.78 -8.18
N ALA A 318 -30.10 -0.22 -6.98
CA ALA A 318 -31.19 -0.20 -6.02
C ALA A 318 -32.43 0.58 -6.50
N HIS A 319 -32.24 1.54 -7.41
CA HIS A 319 -33.32 2.37 -7.97
C HIS A 319 -33.68 2.06 -9.43
N GLY A 320 -33.20 0.92 -9.97
CA GLY A 320 -33.50 0.49 -11.32
C GLY A 320 -32.95 1.41 -12.43
N LEU A 321 -31.91 2.20 -12.10
CA LEU A 321 -31.23 3.07 -13.07
C LEU A 321 -30.18 2.30 -13.85
N THR A 322 -30.07 2.57 -15.14
CA THR A 322 -29.09 1.91 -16.02
C THR A 322 -27.83 2.77 -16.13
N PRO A 323 -26.64 2.29 -15.65
CA PRO A 323 -25.36 2.96 -15.79
C PRO A 323 -24.94 3.12 -17.26
N ARG A 324 -24.44 4.30 -17.65
CA ARG A 324 -24.05 4.64 -19.02
C ARG A 324 -22.62 5.13 -19.14
N SER A 325 -22.17 5.98 -18.21
CA SER A 325 -20.81 6.51 -18.20
C SER A 325 -20.43 6.92 -16.79
N MET A 326 -19.20 6.60 -16.36
CA MET A 326 -18.69 7.04 -15.06
C MET A 326 -17.31 7.67 -15.18
N ALA A 327 -17.03 8.61 -14.29
CA ALA A 327 -15.71 9.18 -14.14
C ALA A 327 -15.47 9.63 -12.70
N MET A 328 -14.21 9.41 -12.23
CA MET A 328 -13.75 9.80 -10.91
C MET A 328 -12.68 10.86 -11.04
N PHE A 329 -12.82 11.96 -10.31
CA PHE A 329 -11.93 13.11 -10.39
C PHE A 329 -11.33 13.41 -9.03
N TRP A 330 -10.02 13.71 -9.01
CA TRP A 330 -9.34 14.17 -7.82
C TRP A 330 -9.47 15.70 -7.70
N TRP A 331 -9.67 16.18 -6.48
CA TRP A 331 -9.69 17.61 -6.18
C TRP A 331 -8.87 17.89 -4.93
N GLY A 332 -7.94 18.86 -5.01
CA GLY A 332 -7.04 19.28 -3.94
C GLY A 332 -5.64 18.68 -4.01
N GLU A 333 -4.92 18.73 -2.89
CA GLU A 333 -3.53 18.28 -2.80
C GLU A 333 -3.36 16.78 -3.07
N SER A 334 -2.18 16.43 -3.57
CA SER A 334 -1.81 15.03 -3.80
C SER A 334 -1.62 14.27 -2.48
N PRO A 335 -2.14 13.06 -2.32
CA PRO A 335 -1.82 12.20 -1.18
C PRO A 335 -0.32 11.89 -1.13
N LYS A 336 0.20 11.66 0.08
CA LYS A 336 1.63 11.35 0.29
C LYS A 336 2.10 10.07 -0.42
N ASP A 337 1.20 9.09 -0.57
CA ASP A 337 1.56 7.74 -1.06
C ASP A 337 1.31 7.56 -2.56
N VAL A 338 0.53 8.42 -3.20
CA VAL A 338 0.12 8.31 -4.62
C VAL A 338 0.04 9.70 -5.23
N VAL A 339 0.73 9.93 -6.33
CA VAL A 339 0.66 11.22 -7.05
C VAL A 339 -0.70 11.37 -7.71
N ARG A 340 -1.45 12.41 -7.31
CA ARG A 340 -2.73 12.82 -7.91
C ARG A 340 -2.75 14.31 -8.15
N HIS A 341 -3.31 14.71 -9.28
CA HIS A 341 -3.38 16.12 -9.69
C HIS A 341 -4.81 16.62 -9.61
N ASP A 342 -4.97 17.85 -9.17
CA ASP A 342 -6.26 18.53 -9.12
C ASP A 342 -6.96 18.54 -10.47
N GLY A 343 -8.25 18.21 -10.49
CA GLY A 343 -9.07 18.16 -11.69
C GLY A 343 -8.81 16.99 -12.65
N HIS A 344 -7.83 16.12 -12.38
CA HIS A 344 -7.56 14.94 -13.21
C HIS A 344 -8.47 13.77 -12.83
N TYR A 345 -8.83 12.97 -13.83
CA TYR A 345 -9.58 11.73 -13.63
C TYR A 345 -8.64 10.55 -13.33
N TYR A 346 -9.17 9.58 -12.60
CA TYR A 346 -8.43 8.39 -12.21
C TYR A 346 -9.31 7.14 -12.33
N PRO A 347 -8.80 6.05 -12.89
CA PRO A 347 -9.52 4.79 -12.92
C PRO A 347 -9.68 4.19 -11.51
N ALA A 348 -10.61 3.26 -11.39
CA ALA A 348 -10.84 2.50 -10.16
C ALA A 348 -9.58 1.77 -9.71
N CYS A 349 -9.36 1.70 -8.39
CA CYS A 349 -8.17 1.05 -7.86
C CYS A 349 -8.25 -0.48 -7.99
N SER A 350 -7.11 -1.11 -8.30
CA SER A 350 -7.04 -2.57 -8.47
C SER A 350 -7.12 -3.35 -7.15
N GLY A 351 -6.77 -2.74 -6.02
CA GLY A 351 -6.69 -3.44 -4.73
C GLY A 351 -8.03 -3.59 -4.03
N LYS A 352 -8.73 -2.47 -3.79
CA LYS A 352 -10.01 -2.45 -3.04
C LYS A 352 -11.22 -2.58 -3.98
N CYS A 353 -11.22 -1.82 -5.08
CA CYS A 353 -12.40 -1.72 -5.94
C CYS A 353 -12.55 -2.89 -6.92
N LYS A 354 -11.44 -3.50 -7.37
CA LYS A 354 -11.50 -4.53 -8.43
C LYS A 354 -12.40 -5.73 -8.10
N PRO A 355 -12.28 -6.40 -6.93
CA PRO A 355 -13.20 -7.50 -6.61
C PRO A 355 -14.65 -7.05 -6.49
N ILE A 356 -14.90 -5.87 -5.89
CA ILE A 356 -16.23 -5.31 -5.69
C ILE A 356 -16.88 -5.00 -7.03
N LEU A 357 -16.18 -4.27 -7.90
CA LEU A 357 -16.71 -3.88 -9.21
C LEU A 357 -16.85 -5.09 -10.15
N ALA A 358 -15.96 -6.09 -10.07
CA ALA A 358 -16.12 -7.34 -10.82
C ALA A 358 -17.44 -8.06 -10.43
N TRP A 359 -17.83 -8.03 -9.15
CA TRP A 359 -19.12 -8.53 -8.70
C TRP A 359 -20.28 -7.63 -9.16
N MET A 360 -20.21 -6.32 -8.88
CA MET A 360 -21.30 -5.38 -9.14
C MET A 360 -21.65 -5.25 -10.63
N LEU A 361 -20.63 -5.31 -11.50
CA LEU A 361 -20.76 -5.19 -12.94
C LEU A 361 -21.05 -6.53 -13.66
N SER A 362 -21.12 -7.64 -12.90
CA SER A 362 -21.42 -8.95 -13.47
C SER A 362 -22.78 -8.93 -14.17
N GLY A 363 -22.81 -9.22 -15.48
CA GLY A 363 -24.02 -9.17 -16.31
C GLY A 363 -24.14 -7.92 -17.17
N LEU A 364 -23.30 -6.90 -17.01
CA LEU A 364 -23.22 -5.76 -17.91
C LEU A 364 -22.18 -5.98 -19.01
N THR A 365 -22.52 -5.56 -20.22
CA THR A 365 -21.52 -5.35 -21.28
C THR A 365 -20.86 -3.99 -21.04
N LEU A 366 -19.53 -4.00 -20.90
CA LEU A 366 -18.77 -2.77 -20.72
C LEU A 366 -18.20 -2.32 -22.06
N ARG A 367 -18.33 -1.03 -22.32
CA ARG A 367 -17.64 -0.38 -23.41
C ARG A 367 -16.15 -0.34 -23.09
N LYS A 368 -15.34 -0.96 -23.93
CA LYS A 368 -13.87 -0.86 -23.82
C LYS A 368 -13.45 0.59 -23.99
N GLY A 369 -12.55 1.05 -23.12
CA GLY A 369 -12.03 2.42 -23.22
C GLY A 369 -11.42 2.69 -24.59
N PRO A 370 -11.26 3.96 -24.98
CA PRO A 370 -10.56 4.29 -26.19
C PRO A 370 -9.17 3.69 -26.09
N ILE A 371 -8.87 2.78 -27.01
CA ILE A 371 -7.56 2.18 -27.15
C ILE A 371 -6.62 3.33 -27.52
N ALA A 372 -5.97 3.93 -26.53
CA ALA A 372 -4.83 4.80 -26.79
C ALA A 372 -3.73 3.92 -27.41
N GLY A 373 -3.66 3.89 -28.73
CA GLY A 373 -2.75 3.05 -29.50
C GLY A 373 -3.23 1.59 -29.58
N GLY A 374 -3.87 1.25 -30.70
CA GLY A 374 -4.56 0.00 -31.01
C GLY A 374 -3.87 -1.27 -30.55
N GLU A 375 -4.68 -2.25 -30.23
CA GLU A 375 -4.44 -3.70 -30.20
C GLU A 375 -3.39 -4.31 -29.24
N GLN A 376 -2.76 -3.59 -28.29
CA GLN A 376 -1.62 -4.14 -27.52
C GLN A 376 -1.70 -4.07 -25.99
N ARG A 377 -2.86 -4.04 -25.34
CA ARG A 377 -2.91 -4.27 -23.89
C ARG A 377 -2.74 -5.76 -23.58
N GLY A 378 -1.65 -6.05 -22.85
CA GLY A 378 -1.29 -7.41 -22.44
C GLY A 378 -0.24 -8.08 -23.32
N ARG A 379 0.27 -7.44 -24.38
CA ARG A 379 1.39 -7.96 -25.18
C ARG A 379 2.55 -6.96 -25.16
N LEU A 380 3.72 -7.45 -24.78
CA LEU A 380 4.94 -6.66 -24.84
C LEU A 380 5.50 -6.65 -26.26
N ASP A 381 6.02 -5.51 -26.69
CA ASP A 381 6.83 -5.42 -27.89
C ASP A 381 8.18 -6.10 -27.62
N VAL A 382 8.32 -7.35 -28.08
CA VAL A 382 9.53 -8.17 -27.86
C VAL A 382 10.50 -7.90 -29.00
N ILE A 383 11.55 -7.14 -28.71
CA ILE A 383 12.62 -6.79 -29.67
C ILE A 383 13.51 -8.00 -29.97
N TYR A 384 13.75 -8.86 -28.96
CA TYR A 384 14.58 -10.05 -29.10
C TYR A 384 14.16 -11.10 -28.05
N SER A 385 14.24 -12.37 -28.43
CA SER A 385 14.08 -13.48 -27.49
C SER A 385 14.84 -14.70 -27.98
N ASP A 386 15.58 -15.34 -27.09
CA ASP A 386 16.22 -16.64 -27.27
C ASP A 386 15.91 -17.57 -26.09
N GLU A 387 16.66 -18.67 -25.93
CA GLU A 387 16.49 -19.61 -24.83
C GLU A 387 16.89 -19.03 -23.45
N ARG A 388 17.72 -17.98 -23.40
CA ARG A 388 18.34 -17.44 -22.21
C ARG A 388 17.68 -16.17 -21.70
N PHE A 389 17.32 -15.26 -22.59
CA PHE A 389 16.75 -13.98 -22.21
C PHE A 389 15.84 -13.40 -23.29
N CYS A 390 15.06 -12.40 -22.93
CA CYS A 390 14.38 -11.54 -23.88
C CYS A 390 14.70 -10.07 -23.63
N VAL A 391 14.56 -9.26 -24.67
CA VAL A 391 14.63 -7.80 -24.63
C VAL A 391 13.29 -7.26 -25.10
N VAL A 392 12.66 -6.45 -24.27
CA VAL A 392 11.36 -5.87 -24.57
C VAL A 392 11.47 -4.35 -24.65
N ASN A 393 10.62 -3.75 -25.46
CA ASN A 393 10.38 -2.31 -25.48
C ASN A 393 9.25 -1.99 -24.48
N LYS A 394 9.64 -1.61 -23.25
CA LYS A 394 8.68 -1.31 -22.20
C LYS A 394 7.92 -0.01 -22.51
N PRO A 395 6.59 0.04 -22.52
CA PRO A 395 5.85 1.28 -22.66
C PRO A 395 6.04 2.21 -21.46
N ALA A 396 5.83 3.51 -21.64
CA ALA A 396 5.72 4.46 -20.52
C ALA A 396 4.50 4.13 -19.66
N GLY A 397 4.57 4.39 -18.35
CA GLY A 397 3.47 4.11 -17.42
C GLY A 397 3.40 2.65 -16.92
N MET A 398 4.20 1.73 -17.47
CA MET A 398 4.26 0.33 -17.03
C MET A 398 5.39 0.09 -16.03
N LEU A 399 5.13 -0.74 -15.02
CA LEU A 399 6.15 -1.19 -14.08
C LEU A 399 7.11 -2.21 -14.71
N SER A 400 8.39 -2.17 -14.34
CA SER A 400 9.36 -3.23 -14.73
C SER A 400 9.11 -4.53 -13.97
N VAL A 401 8.80 -4.43 -12.68
CA VAL A 401 8.52 -5.55 -11.76
C VAL A 401 7.22 -5.27 -11.00
N PRO A 402 6.52 -6.30 -10.49
CA PRO A 402 5.32 -6.08 -9.69
C PRO A 402 5.59 -5.14 -8.52
N GLY A 403 4.71 -4.16 -8.35
CA GLY A 403 4.71 -3.21 -7.23
C GLY A 403 3.72 -3.61 -6.13
N ARG A 404 3.46 -2.68 -5.22
CA ARG A 404 2.35 -2.82 -4.27
C ARG A 404 1.04 -2.55 -5.02
N GLY A 405 0.23 -3.59 -5.25
CA GLY A 405 -1.03 -3.54 -6.01
C GLY A 405 -0.95 -4.27 -7.35
N ASP A 406 -2.12 -4.46 -8.00
CA ASP A 406 -2.27 -5.24 -9.23
C ASP A 406 -1.96 -4.44 -10.51
N VAL A 407 -0.98 -3.54 -10.46
CA VAL A 407 -0.53 -2.84 -11.67
C VAL A 407 0.29 -3.80 -12.52
N GLU A 408 -0.10 -3.98 -13.79
CA GLU A 408 0.65 -4.82 -14.73
C GLU A 408 2.11 -4.35 -14.83
N SER A 409 2.98 -5.32 -14.86
CA SER A 409 4.42 -5.12 -15.03
C SER A 409 4.94 -5.97 -16.17
N VAL A 410 6.11 -5.65 -16.68
CA VAL A 410 6.79 -6.50 -17.68
C VAL A 410 6.89 -7.95 -17.18
N VAL A 411 7.25 -8.14 -15.91
CA VAL A 411 7.34 -9.48 -15.30
C VAL A 411 5.99 -10.18 -15.26
N SER A 412 4.90 -9.50 -14.87
CA SER A 412 3.59 -10.15 -14.79
C SER A 412 3.05 -10.55 -16.17
N ILE A 413 3.32 -9.77 -17.21
CA ILE A 413 2.95 -10.10 -18.59
C ILE A 413 3.76 -11.29 -19.08
N LEU A 414 5.09 -11.26 -18.97
CA LEU A 414 5.96 -12.34 -19.43
C LEU A 414 5.69 -13.65 -18.67
N ARG A 415 5.40 -13.60 -17.36
CA ARG A 415 5.00 -14.79 -16.59
C ARG A 415 3.73 -15.43 -17.16
N ARG A 416 2.75 -14.63 -17.55
CA ARG A 416 1.52 -15.11 -18.21
C ARG A 416 1.80 -15.65 -19.60
N GLU A 417 2.61 -14.96 -20.42
CA GLU A 417 2.94 -15.37 -21.79
C GLU A 417 3.81 -16.63 -21.83
N TRP A 418 4.75 -16.78 -20.89
CA TRP A 418 5.62 -17.96 -20.83
C TRP A 418 4.95 -19.19 -20.20
N GLY A 419 3.75 -19.05 -19.60
CA GLY A 419 2.92 -20.17 -19.12
C GLY A 419 3.59 -21.09 -18.12
N GLY A 420 4.58 -20.59 -17.33
CA GLY A 420 5.36 -21.36 -16.38
C GLY A 420 6.58 -22.09 -16.99
N ALA A 421 6.83 -21.97 -18.29
CA ALA A 421 8.03 -22.55 -18.93
C ALA A 421 9.34 -21.92 -18.43
N ALA A 422 9.30 -20.65 -17.99
CA ALA A 422 10.41 -19.95 -17.35
C ALA A 422 9.87 -18.89 -16.39
N GLU A 423 10.64 -18.57 -15.33
CA GLU A 423 10.34 -17.44 -14.45
C GLU A 423 11.01 -16.17 -14.98
N PRO A 424 10.26 -15.08 -15.26
CA PRO A 424 10.85 -13.84 -15.73
C PRO A 424 11.70 -13.16 -14.65
N LEU A 425 13.01 -13.07 -14.85
CA LEU A 425 13.96 -12.50 -13.92
C LEU A 425 14.55 -11.21 -14.48
N VAL A 426 14.20 -10.08 -13.87
CA VAL A 426 14.65 -8.76 -14.33
C VAL A 426 16.14 -8.56 -14.05
N VAL A 427 16.88 -8.16 -15.07
CA VAL A 427 18.33 -7.89 -15.00
C VAL A 427 18.59 -6.47 -14.48
N HIS A 428 17.83 -5.50 -14.98
CA HIS A 428 17.86 -4.08 -14.57
C HIS A 428 16.44 -3.50 -14.61
N ARG A 429 16.28 -2.27 -14.12
CA ARG A 429 14.96 -1.63 -14.06
C ARG A 429 14.94 -0.33 -14.85
N LEU A 430 13.80 -0.03 -15.44
CA LEU A 430 13.39 1.31 -15.85
C LEU A 430 12.34 1.85 -14.86
N ASP A 431 12.32 3.15 -14.65
CA ASP A 431 11.25 3.80 -13.89
C ASP A 431 9.91 3.59 -14.59
N MET A 432 8.81 3.62 -13.85
CA MET A 432 7.47 3.40 -14.40
C MET A 432 7.19 4.32 -15.61
N ALA A 433 7.52 5.61 -15.47
CA ALA A 433 7.29 6.60 -16.52
C ALA A 433 8.28 6.53 -17.70
N THR A 434 9.44 5.88 -17.55
CA THR A 434 10.45 5.71 -18.61
C THR A 434 10.08 4.58 -19.54
N SER A 435 10.15 4.82 -20.85
CA SER A 435 9.94 3.79 -21.90
C SER A 435 11.25 3.26 -22.47
N GLY A 436 11.21 2.15 -23.21
CA GLY A 436 12.32 1.60 -23.99
C GLY A 436 12.86 0.26 -23.51
N LEU A 437 14.08 -0.05 -23.89
CA LEU A 437 14.70 -1.38 -23.78
C LEU A 437 14.88 -1.86 -22.34
N LEU A 438 14.33 -3.03 -22.05
CA LEU A 438 14.46 -3.74 -20.78
C LEU A 438 14.83 -5.21 -21.03
N ILE A 439 15.86 -5.71 -20.34
CA ILE A 439 16.31 -7.12 -20.43
C ILE A 439 15.66 -7.92 -19.31
N VAL A 440 15.13 -9.09 -19.66
CA VAL A 440 14.56 -10.08 -18.73
C VAL A 440 15.19 -11.44 -19.02
N ALA A 441 15.83 -12.04 -18.03
CA ALA A 441 16.43 -13.37 -18.12
C ALA A 441 15.36 -14.45 -17.89
N LYS A 442 15.58 -15.62 -18.47
CA LYS A 442 14.69 -16.80 -18.35
C LYS A 442 15.15 -17.78 -17.27
N ASP A 443 16.37 -17.61 -16.77
CA ASP A 443 16.96 -18.42 -15.70
C ASP A 443 17.90 -17.59 -14.81
N ALA A 444 18.17 -18.08 -13.59
CA ALA A 444 18.95 -17.38 -12.58
C ALA A 444 20.44 -17.21 -12.96
N ASP A 445 21.03 -18.17 -13.68
CA ASP A 445 22.42 -18.08 -14.11
C ASP A 445 22.60 -16.99 -15.16
N THR A 446 21.70 -16.93 -16.13
CA THR A 446 21.64 -15.87 -17.13
C THR A 446 21.45 -14.50 -16.47
N GLN A 447 20.54 -14.40 -15.50
CA GLN A 447 20.34 -13.16 -14.74
C GLN A 447 21.63 -12.71 -14.07
N ARG A 448 22.33 -13.60 -13.36
CA ARG A 448 23.58 -13.33 -12.66
C ARG A 448 24.70 -12.87 -13.61
N LEU A 449 24.84 -13.55 -14.76
CA LEU A 449 25.84 -13.19 -15.78
C LEU A 449 25.59 -11.80 -16.36
N LEU A 450 24.35 -11.49 -16.73
CA LEU A 450 23.97 -10.18 -17.24
C LEU A 450 24.11 -9.10 -16.17
N GLN A 451 23.66 -9.33 -14.93
CA GLN A 451 23.85 -8.40 -13.82
C GLN A 451 25.34 -8.11 -13.55
N THR A 452 26.22 -9.11 -13.75
CA THR A 452 27.67 -8.91 -13.64
C THR A 452 28.20 -7.96 -14.71
N GLN A 453 27.66 -7.99 -15.94
CA GLN A 453 28.03 -7.03 -16.99
C GLN A 453 27.60 -5.60 -16.60
N PHE A 454 26.38 -5.43 -16.06
CA PHE A 454 25.93 -4.14 -15.55
C PHE A 454 26.81 -3.64 -14.38
N ALA A 455 27.13 -4.49 -13.42
CA ALA A 455 27.99 -4.16 -12.27
C ALA A 455 29.40 -3.75 -12.69
N ARG A 456 29.97 -4.43 -13.70
CA ARG A 456 31.30 -4.13 -14.28
C ARG A 456 31.27 -2.99 -15.30
N ARG A 457 30.12 -2.34 -15.54
CA ARG A 457 29.93 -1.24 -16.50
C ARG A 457 30.33 -1.60 -17.95
N LYS A 458 30.18 -2.87 -18.33
CA LYS A 458 30.38 -3.34 -19.69
C LYS A 458 29.19 -3.08 -20.60
N VAL A 459 28.03 -2.81 -20.03
CA VAL A 459 26.79 -2.54 -20.77
C VAL A 459 26.75 -1.08 -21.20
N GLU A 460 26.69 -0.84 -22.51
CA GLU A 460 26.46 0.50 -23.03
C GLU A 460 24.95 0.78 -23.08
N LYS A 461 24.56 1.93 -22.58
CA LYS A 461 23.17 2.38 -22.55
C LYS A 461 23.07 3.77 -23.15
N ARG A 462 22.11 3.98 -24.03
CA ARG A 462 21.80 5.29 -24.56
C ARG A 462 20.30 5.55 -24.40
N TYR A 463 19.99 6.69 -23.84
CA TYR A 463 18.65 7.21 -23.69
C TYR A 463 18.50 8.46 -24.51
N VAL A 464 17.28 8.70 -25.01
CA VAL A 464 16.86 9.96 -25.60
C VAL A 464 15.91 10.66 -24.64
N ALA A 465 16.13 11.94 -24.42
CA ALA A 465 15.25 12.80 -23.66
C ALA A 465 14.92 14.06 -24.43
N LEU A 466 13.73 14.62 -24.15
CA LEU A 466 13.35 15.98 -24.55
C LEU A 466 13.24 16.83 -23.28
N LEU A 467 13.94 17.95 -23.26
CA LEU A 467 13.92 18.87 -22.10
C LEU A 467 12.74 19.85 -22.19
N GLU A 468 12.36 20.44 -21.06
CA GLU A 468 11.32 21.48 -21.00
C GLU A 468 11.70 22.74 -21.79
N LYS A 469 12.99 23.04 -21.83
CA LYS A 469 13.54 24.17 -22.60
C LYS A 469 14.65 23.68 -23.52
N ARG A 470 14.72 24.27 -24.70
CA ARG A 470 15.81 23.99 -25.63
C ARG A 470 17.11 24.60 -25.09
N LEU A 471 18.11 23.76 -24.90
CA LEU A 471 19.46 24.19 -24.51
C LEU A 471 20.34 24.30 -25.77
N PRO A 472 21.43 25.12 -25.73
CA PRO A 472 22.44 25.14 -26.79
C PRO A 472 23.06 23.76 -27.00
N ALA A 473 23.39 23.45 -28.27
CA ALA A 473 24.10 22.22 -28.60
C ALA A 473 25.44 22.13 -27.84
N GLY A 474 25.74 20.95 -27.33
CA GLY A 474 26.95 20.72 -26.54
C GLY A 474 26.97 19.32 -25.94
N SER A 475 28.13 18.94 -25.42
CA SER A 475 28.30 17.64 -24.76
C SER A 475 29.13 17.78 -23.49
N GLY A 476 28.99 16.81 -22.60
CA GLY A 476 29.74 16.82 -21.34
C GLY A 476 29.42 15.64 -20.45
N ARG A 477 29.88 15.72 -19.21
CA ARG A 477 29.65 14.70 -18.17
C ARG A 477 29.07 15.34 -16.92
N ILE A 478 27.97 14.78 -16.44
CA ILE A 478 27.36 15.13 -15.16
C ILE A 478 27.83 14.09 -14.12
N SER A 479 28.35 14.57 -12.99
CA SER A 479 28.85 13.73 -11.91
C SER A 479 28.30 14.24 -10.58
N LEU A 480 27.11 13.78 -10.19
CA LEU A 480 26.39 14.21 -8.99
C LEU A 480 26.07 13.00 -8.12
N PRO A 481 26.47 12.99 -6.84
CA PRO A 481 26.13 11.88 -5.94
C PRO A 481 24.64 11.96 -5.53
N LEU A 482 23.94 10.83 -5.58
CA LEU A 482 22.51 10.75 -5.34
C LEU A 482 22.17 9.86 -4.14
N ARG A 483 21.19 10.27 -3.36
CA ARG A 483 20.50 9.43 -2.35
C ARG A 483 18.99 9.62 -2.41
N ALA A 484 18.29 8.64 -1.82
CA ALA A 484 16.86 8.80 -1.64
C ALA A 484 16.56 9.91 -0.62
N ASP A 485 15.59 10.76 -0.92
CA ASP A 485 15.01 11.66 0.07
C ASP A 485 14.13 10.81 1.02
N VAL A 486 14.54 10.72 2.28
CA VAL A 486 13.87 9.87 3.28
C VAL A 486 12.52 10.47 3.68
N GLU A 487 12.43 11.80 3.68
CA GLU A 487 11.26 12.56 4.09
C GLU A 487 10.23 12.68 2.96
N ASN A 488 10.72 12.78 1.70
CA ASN A 488 9.88 13.00 0.52
C ASN A 488 10.06 11.87 -0.52
N ARG A 489 9.68 10.63 -0.21
CA ARG A 489 9.67 9.54 -1.20
C ARG A 489 8.61 9.80 -2.28
N PRO A 490 8.88 9.51 -3.57
CA PRO A 490 10.01 8.73 -4.10
C PRO A 490 11.21 9.57 -4.59
N TYR A 491 11.34 10.84 -4.18
CA TYR A 491 12.40 11.72 -4.66
C TYR A 491 13.81 11.20 -4.39
N GLN A 492 14.72 11.55 -5.30
CA GLN A 492 16.16 11.42 -5.12
C GLN A 492 16.75 12.83 -5.08
N VAL A 493 17.74 13.04 -4.22
CA VAL A 493 18.40 14.33 -4.04
C VAL A 493 19.90 14.21 -4.26
N VAL A 494 20.51 15.31 -4.69
CA VAL A 494 21.97 15.43 -4.75
C VAL A 494 22.48 15.65 -3.32
N ASP A 495 23.37 14.78 -2.87
CA ASP A 495 23.98 14.86 -1.55
C ASP A 495 25.48 14.55 -1.68
N HIS A 496 26.31 15.57 -1.51
CA HIS A 496 27.75 15.46 -1.68
C HIS A 496 28.46 14.71 -0.55
N GLU A 497 27.82 14.59 0.62
CA GLU A 497 28.40 13.93 1.80
C GLU A 497 28.03 12.45 1.86
N HIS A 498 26.72 12.12 1.67
CA HIS A 498 26.19 10.76 1.87
C HIS A 498 25.65 10.13 0.60
N GLY A 499 25.65 10.86 -0.53
CA GLY A 499 25.13 10.39 -1.80
C GLY A 499 26.05 9.34 -2.46
N ARG A 500 25.45 8.41 -3.17
CA ARG A 500 26.17 7.42 -3.97
C ARG A 500 26.56 8.02 -5.30
N ARG A 501 27.85 7.92 -5.67
CA ARG A 501 28.37 8.42 -6.95
C ARG A 501 27.51 7.97 -8.13
N SER A 502 27.13 8.94 -8.97
CA SER A 502 26.45 8.71 -10.24
C SER A 502 27.06 9.59 -11.34
N GLN A 503 27.12 9.04 -12.55
CA GLN A 503 27.76 9.69 -13.71
C GLN A 503 26.94 9.41 -14.96
N THR A 504 26.73 10.47 -15.78
CA THR A 504 26.03 10.42 -17.06
C THR A 504 26.78 11.29 -18.07
N ASP A 505 27.16 10.72 -19.20
CA ASP A 505 27.60 11.49 -20.36
C ASP A 505 26.37 11.98 -21.13
N TYR A 506 26.41 13.22 -21.63
CA TYR A 506 25.31 13.80 -22.38
C TYR A 506 25.77 14.48 -23.66
N GLU A 507 24.88 14.53 -24.64
CA GLU A 507 25.02 15.28 -25.89
C GLU A 507 23.69 15.94 -26.24
N ILE A 508 23.68 17.27 -26.36
CA ILE A 508 22.51 18.07 -26.72
C ILE A 508 22.52 18.24 -28.22
N LEU A 509 21.47 17.74 -28.90
CA LEU A 509 21.34 17.78 -30.34
C LEU A 509 20.71 19.11 -30.81
N SER A 510 20.94 19.44 -32.08
CA SER A 510 20.42 20.66 -32.71
C SER A 510 18.88 20.72 -32.79
N ASP A 511 18.20 19.58 -32.72
CA ASP A 511 16.74 19.48 -32.70
C ASP A 511 16.12 19.62 -31.30
N GLY A 512 16.97 19.80 -30.26
CA GLY A 512 16.55 19.98 -28.87
C GLY A 512 16.43 18.69 -28.05
N ARG A 513 16.69 17.54 -28.67
CA ARG A 513 16.81 16.26 -27.95
C ARG A 513 18.15 16.18 -27.25
N VAL A 514 18.21 15.40 -26.20
CA VAL A 514 19.43 15.09 -25.45
C VAL A 514 19.68 13.59 -25.44
N LEU A 515 20.86 13.19 -25.89
CA LEU A 515 21.35 11.83 -25.70
C LEU A 515 22.01 11.72 -24.33
N LEU A 516 21.60 10.73 -23.56
CA LEU A 516 22.10 10.47 -22.20
C LEU A 516 22.68 9.07 -22.12
N SER A 517 23.96 8.97 -21.78
CA SER A 517 24.70 7.71 -21.65
C SER A 517 25.11 7.49 -20.18
N PRO A 518 24.24 6.86 -19.35
CA PRO A 518 24.55 6.68 -17.94
C PRO A 518 25.60 5.60 -17.71
N LEU A 519 26.73 5.97 -17.11
CA LEU A 519 27.81 5.06 -16.68
C LEU A 519 27.44 4.30 -15.40
N THR A 520 26.51 4.83 -14.62
CA THR A 520 25.94 4.25 -13.41
C THR A 520 24.42 4.11 -13.58
N GLY A 521 23.74 3.41 -12.67
CA GLY A 521 22.28 3.19 -12.73
C GLY A 521 21.63 3.44 -11.36
N ARG A 522 21.56 4.71 -10.92
CA ARG A 522 20.85 5.07 -9.70
C ARG A 522 19.39 5.38 -10.02
N THR A 523 18.51 5.18 -9.05
CA THR A 523 17.09 5.56 -9.16
C THR A 523 16.99 7.02 -9.58
N HIS A 524 16.10 7.32 -10.54
CA HIS A 524 15.87 8.65 -11.12
C HIS A 524 17.12 9.39 -11.59
N GLN A 525 18.26 8.70 -11.80
CA GLN A 525 19.54 9.36 -12.10
C GLN A 525 19.45 10.38 -13.23
N LEU A 526 18.93 9.97 -14.40
CA LEU A 526 18.86 10.85 -15.57
C LEU A 526 17.92 12.04 -15.33
N ARG A 527 16.84 11.82 -14.60
CA ARG A 527 15.86 12.83 -14.28
C ARG A 527 16.46 13.92 -13.37
N VAL A 528 17.14 13.49 -12.29
CA VAL A 528 17.83 14.43 -11.39
C VAL A 528 19.00 15.13 -12.09
N HIS A 529 19.81 14.42 -12.89
CA HIS A 529 20.93 15.00 -13.62
C HIS A 529 20.49 16.07 -14.61
N CYS A 530 19.32 15.90 -15.24
CA CYS A 530 18.76 16.95 -16.12
C CYS A 530 18.21 18.14 -15.32
N ALA A 531 17.45 17.88 -14.24
CA ALA A 531 16.74 18.92 -13.50
C ALA A 531 17.65 19.75 -12.57
N HIS A 532 18.66 19.11 -11.94
CA HIS A 532 19.48 19.78 -10.93
C HIS A 532 20.36 20.87 -11.53
N ARG A 533 20.51 21.99 -10.80
CA ARG A 533 21.29 23.17 -11.23
C ARG A 533 22.76 22.88 -11.55
N GLU A 534 23.37 21.93 -10.86
CA GLU A 534 24.75 21.46 -11.11
C GLU A 534 24.83 20.42 -12.23
N GLY A 535 23.69 20.00 -12.79
CA GLY A 535 23.57 19.19 -13.98
C GLY A 535 23.25 20.04 -15.21
N LEU A 536 22.16 19.73 -15.94
CA LEU A 536 21.71 20.54 -17.07
C LEU A 536 20.88 21.77 -16.64
N GLY A 537 20.38 21.82 -15.41
CA GLY A 537 19.51 22.88 -14.91
C GLY A 537 18.18 23.01 -15.67
N CYS A 538 17.78 21.95 -16.37
CA CYS A 538 16.58 21.91 -17.18
C CYS A 538 15.93 20.53 -17.07
N PRO A 539 14.73 20.41 -16.45
CA PRO A 539 14.05 19.13 -16.31
C PRO A 539 13.71 18.50 -17.66
N ILE A 540 13.53 17.18 -17.63
CA ILE A 540 12.98 16.44 -18.77
C ILE A 540 11.49 16.80 -18.89
N LYS A 541 11.01 17.10 -20.10
CA LYS A 541 9.61 17.40 -20.38
C LYS A 541 8.70 16.27 -19.87
N GLY A 542 7.65 16.66 -19.14
CA GLY A 542 6.69 15.70 -18.56
C GLY A 542 7.19 14.98 -17.31
N ASP A 543 8.28 15.45 -16.69
CA ASP A 543 8.74 14.92 -15.42
C ASP A 543 7.93 15.48 -14.26
N ALA A 544 6.92 14.74 -13.79
CA ALA A 544 6.04 15.13 -12.71
C ALA A 544 6.72 15.25 -11.32
N LEU A 545 7.96 14.73 -11.16
CA LEU A 545 8.68 14.79 -9.89
C LEU A 545 9.72 15.95 -9.86
N TYR A 546 10.42 16.19 -10.96
CA TYR A 546 11.53 17.15 -10.99
C TYR A 546 11.31 18.33 -11.93
N GLY A 547 10.17 18.39 -12.62
CA GLY A 547 9.75 19.42 -13.56
C GLY A 547 8.24 19.59 -13.59
N HIS A 548 7.67 19.81 -14.76
CA HIS A 548 6.24 19.98 -14.97
C HIS A 548 5.63 18.76 -15.67
N PRO A 549 4.46 18.26 -15.20
CA PRO A 549 3.79 17.14 -15.83
C PRO A 549 3.33 17.46 -17.26
N ALA A 550 3.34 16.45 -18.14
CA ALA A 550 2.76 16.46 -19.46
C ALA A 550 2.07 15.10 -19.72
N ASP A 551 1.69 14.82 -20.96
CA ASP A 551 1.06 13.57 -21.39
C ASP A 551 1.91 12.32 -21.06
N ARG A 552 3.25 12.48 -21.06
CA ARG A 552 4.21 11.43 -20.67
C ARG A 552 5.54 12.03 -20.22
N LEU A 553 6.37 11.21 -19.56
CA LEU A 553 7.79 11.52 -19.40
C LEU A 553 8.50 11.31 -20.74
N TYR A 554 9.13 12.33 -21.27
CA TYR A 554 9.88 12.30 -22.52
C TYR A 554 11.31 11.78 -22.30
N LEU A 555 11.40 10.51 -21.83
CA LEU A 555 12.65 9.76 -21.60
C LEU A 555 12.49 8.34 -22.09
N HIS A 556 13.38 7.94 -23.00
CA HIS A 556 13.32 6.65 -23.69
C HIS A 556 14.68 5.95 -23.71
N ALA A 557 14.74 4.68 -23.26
CA ALA A 557 15.91 3.82 -23.36
C ALA A 557 16.03 3.26 -24.80
N GLU A 558 16.76 3.98 -25.65
CA GLU A 558 16.77 3.77 -27.09
C GLU A 558 17.71 2.63 -27.53
N ARG A 559 18.95 2.60 -26.97
CA ARG A 559 19.98 1.65 -27.38
C ARG A 559 20.61 0.96 -26.18
N LEU A 560 20.84 -0.34 -26.34
CA LEU A 560 21.46 -1.19 -25.33
C LEU A 560 22.46 -2.14 -25.99
N VAL A 561 23.70 -2.20 -25.48
CA VAL A 561 24.74 -3.12 -25.97
C VAL A 561 25.19 -4.01 -24.82
N ILE A 562 25.17 -5.31 -25.05
CA ILE A 562 25.61 -6.33 -24.09
C ILE A 562 26.44 -7.40 -24.79
N ASP A 563 27.22 -8.17 -24.02
CA ASP A 563 27.75 -9.45 -24.46
C ASP A 563 26.73 -10.56 -24.18
N HIS A 564 26.42 -11.40 -25.15
CA HIS A 564 25.54 -12.54 -24.95
C HIS A 564 26.06 -13.46 -23.83
N PRO A 565 25.28 -13.80 -22.80
CA PRO A 565 25.77 -14.45 -21.58
C PRO A 565 26.42 -15.82 -21.80
N THR A 566 26.05 -16.54 -22.85
CA THR A 566 26.60 -17.86 -23.17
C THR A 566 27.69 -17.83 -24.26
N THR A 567 27.46 -17.07 -25.33
CA THR A 567 28.37 -17.06 -26.50
C THR A 567 29.46 -16.00 -26.44
N GLY A 568 29.31 -15.00 -25.55
CA GLY A 568 30.21 -13.85 -25.47
C GLY A 568 30.12 -12.89 -26.66
N LYS A 569 29.26 -13.14 -27.65
CA LYS A 569 29.11 -12.26 -28.81
C LYS A 569 28.43 -10.95 -28.40
N GLN A 570 29.01 -9.83 -28.83
CA GLN A 570 28.40 -8.52 -28.59
C GLN A 570 27.10 -8.37 -29.40
N MET A 571 26.03 -7.91 -28.71
CA MET A 571 24.71 -7.69 -29.27
C MET A 571 24.28 -6.25 -29.03
N THR A 572 23.70 -5.64 -30.04
CA THR A 572 23.12 -4.29 -29.96
C THR A 572 21.62 -4.38 -30.20
N PHE A 573 20.83 -3.83 -29.27
CA PHE A 573 19.39 -3.69 -29.37
C PHE A 573 19.02 -2.23 -29.56
N TYR A 574 17.95 -1.99 -30.28
CA TYR A 574 17.47 -0.67 -30.60
C TYR A 574 15.94 -0.63 -30.53
N ALA A 575 15.39 0.33 -29.82
CA ALA A 575 13.98 0.67 -29.80
C ALA A 575 13.82 2.11 -30.27
N PRO A 576 13.11 2.38 -31.37
CA PRO A 576 12.94 3.75 -31.87
C PRO A 576 12.31 4.66 -30.84
N CYS A 577 12.86 5.86 -30.68
CA CYS A 577 12.30 6.85 -29.78
C CYS A 577 10.93 7.29 -30.31
N PRO A 578 9.84 7.23 -29.50
CA PRO A 578 8.48 7.52 -29.93
C PRO A 578 8.12 9.02 -29.95
N PHE A 579 9.12 9.95 -29.78
CA PHE A 579 8.91 11.41 -29.79
C PHE A 579 10.07 12.19 -30.39
#